data_89dbd90ecb7826f41e2a32650b32ea62
#
_entry.id   89dbd90ecb7826f41e2a32650b32ea62
#
_cell.length_a   1.000
_cell.length_b   1.000
_cell.length_c   1.000
_cell.angle_alpha   90.00
_cell.angle_beta   90.00
_cell.angle_gamma   90.00
#
_symmetry.space_group_name_H-M   'P 1'
#
loop_
_entity.id
_entity.type
_entity.pdbx_description
1 polymer ?
#
loop_
_entity_poly.entity_id
_entity_poly.type
_entity_poly.pdbx_seq_one_letter_code
_entity_poly.pdbx_strand_id
1 'polypeptide(L)'
;RQVLKTKLEEAIRQGEEHKKRRQDEVAEEVRERFKKCNDCVEHPYLSAKNIVNNYGLKELNGSLIIPVAHCITGELRSLQYIDKKGGKKFVSASEVKGNVFPIGFDLKQIHTLEKIVVVEGVATGVSVHLATSLPVVVVFSATFGLEAMNRMRERTQAKFIIAFDNDKNGVGQQKAEECVKAVHNSVVKLPSIIGDFNDLHQQVGLESVKQEIEDFGLGIKR
;
A
#
# COMPACT_ATOMS: atom_id res chain seq x y z
N ARG A 1 -1.76 -10.22 42.29
CA ARG A 1 -1.19 -9.60 41.05
C ARG A 1 -1.16 -10.59 39.89
N GLN A 2 -0.70 -11.86 40.09
CA GLN A 2 -0.57 -12.88 39.03
C GLN A 2 -1.93 -13.27 38.40
N VAL A 3 -2.97 -13.50 39.23
CA VAL A 3 -4.33 -13.85 38.77
C VAL A 3 -4.95 -12.73 37.91
N LEU A 4 -4.70 -11.46 38.25
CA LEU A 4 -5.18 -10.32 37.48
C LEU A 4 -4.49 -10.24 36.11
N LYS A 5 -3.18 -10.51 36.04
CA LYS A 5 -2.40 -10.53 34.82
C LYS A 5 -2.89 -11.63 33.88
N THR A 6 -3.10 -12.85 34.38
CA THR A 6 -3.61 -13.97 33.59
C THR A 6 -5.02 -13.69 33.03
N LYS A 7 -5.93 -13.10 33.84
CA LYS A 7 -7.26 -12.71 33.36
C LYS A 7 -7.21 -11.64 32.28
N LEU A 8 -6.29 -10.67 32.40
CA LEU A 8 -6.12 -9.64 31.39
C LEU A 8 -5.58 -10.24 30.08
N GLU A 9 -4.56 -11.10 30.15
CA GLU A 9 -4.00 -11.80 28.98
C GLU A 9 -5.04 -12.66 28.28
N GLU A 10 -5.89 -13.34 29.03
CA GLU A 10 -6.99 -14.13 28.47
C GLU A 10 -8.06 -13.28 27.83
N ALA A 11 -8.44 -12.16 28.42
CA ALA A 11 -9.39 -11.21 27.83
C ALA A 11 -8.85 -10.59 26.51
N ILE A 12 -7.56 -10.24 26.48
CA ILE A 12 -6.90 -9.74 25.26
C ILE A 12 -6.93 -10.81 24.16
N ARG A 13 -6.53 -12.04 24.48
CA ARG A 13 -6.55 -13.16 23.53
C ARG A 13 -7.95 -13.42 22.95
N GLN A 14 -8.97 -13.47 23.81
CA GLN A 14 -10.37 -13.65 23.38
C GLN A 14 -10.84 -12.50 22.49
N GLY A 15 -10.45 -11.26 22.80
CA GLY A 15 -10.73 -10.09 21.97
C GLY A 15 -10.09 -10.17 20.58
N GLU A 16 -8.82 -10.61 20.51
CA GLU A 16 -8.10 -10.81 19.25
C GLU A 16 -8.71 -11.94 18.41
N GLU A 17 -9.06 -13.07 19.03
CA GLU A 17 -9.73 -14.19 18.36
C GLU A 17 -11.10 -13.78 17.80
N HIS A 18 -11.89 -13.03 18.58
CA HIS A 18 -13.17 -12.52 18.12
C HIS A 18 -13.02 -11.53 16.95
N LYS A 19 -12.02 -10.62 17.05
CA LYS A 19 -11.71 -9.68 15.97
C LYS A 19 -11.31 -10.42 14.70
N LYS A 20 -10.42 -11.41 14.80
CA LYS A 20 -9.95 -12.20 13.67
C LYS A 20 -11.11 -12.95 12.98
N ARG A 21 -11.95 -13.62 13.77
CA ARG A 21 -13.13 -14.30 13.24
C ARG A 21 -14.04 -13.33 12.48
N ARG A 22 -14.31 -12.16 13.03
CA ARG A 22 -15.13 -11.14 12.36
C ARG A 22 -14.47 -10.65 11.06
N GLN A 23 -13.15 -10.47 11.04
CA GLN A 23 -12.41 -10.10 9.84
C GLN A 23 -12.48 -11.18 8.76
N ASP A 24 -12.47 -12.46 9.14
CA ASP A 24 -12.59 -13.57 8.20
C ASP A 24 -14.01 -13.66 7.61
N GLU A 25 -15.06 -13.46 8.40
CA GLU A 25 -16.45 -13.33 7.93
C GLU A 25 -16.59 -12.18 6.92
N VAL A 26 -16.05 -11.00 7.26
CA VAL A 26 -16.08 -9.83 6.38
C VAL A 26 -15.30 -10.08 5.09
N ALA A 27 -14.20 -10.84 5.14
CA ALA A 27 -13.43 -11.17 3.94
C ALA A 27 -14.25 -12.03 2.95
N GLU A 28 -15.12 -12.93 3.42
CA GLU A 28 -16.07 -13.64 2.55
C GLU A 28 -17.07 -12.68 1.88
N GLU A 29 -17.68 -11.78 2.65
CA GLU A 29 -18.58 -10.77 2.13
C GLU A 29 -17.87 -9.88 1.09
N VAL A 30 -16.61 -9.52 1.33
CA VAL A 30 -15.74 -8.73 0.43
C VAL A 30 -15.52 -9.46 -0.89
N ARG A 31 -15.21 -10.77 -0.85
CA ARG A 31 -15.02 -11.59 -2.06
C ARG A 31 -16.29 -11.64 -2.93
N GLU A 32 -17.44 -11.86 -2.32
CA GLU A 32 -18.72 -11.88 -3.02
C GLU A 32 -19.08 -10.49 -3.61
N ARG A 33 -18.74 -9.42 -2.90
CA ARG A 33 -18.95 -8.06 -3.38
C ARG A 33 -18.02 -7.72 -4.55
N PHE A 34 -16.76 -8.14 -4.49
CA PHE A 34 -15.78 -7.89 -5.54
C PHE A 34 -16.14 -8.60 -6.85
N LYS A 35 -16.74 -9.81 -6.79
CA LYS A 35 -17.27 -10.51 -7.99
C LYS A 35 -18.35 -9.72 -8.72
N LYS A 36 -19.05 -8.83 -8.03
CA LYS A 36 -20.12 -7.97 -8.59
C LYS A 36 -19.59 -6.64 -9.13
N CYS A 37 -18.31 -6.35 -8.98
CA CYS A 37 -17.70 -5.14 -9.50
C CYS A 37 -17.41 -5.27 -10.99
N ASN A 38 -17.67 -4.21 -11.74
CA ASN A 38 -17.29 -4.13 -13.14
C ASN A 38 -15.82 -3.73 -13.30
N ASP A 39 -15.24 -4.00 -14.46
CA ASP A 39 -13.95 -3.41 -14.81
C ASP A 39 -14.10 -1.90 -14.89
N CYS A 40 -13.18 -1.17 -14.27
CA CYS A 40 -13.17 0.28 -14.34
C CYS A 40 -12.45 0.70 -15.62
N VAL A 41 -13.18 1.27 -16.57
CA VAL A 41 -12.59 1.83 -17.80
C VAL A 41 -12.15 3.27 -17.57
N GLU A 42 -13.04 4.08 -16.98
CA GLU A 42 -12.80 5.49 -16.69
C GLU A 42 -13.37 5.84 -15.31
N HIS A 43 -12.67 6.68 -14.58
CA HIS A 43 -13.15 7.20 -13.29
C HIS A 43 -12.60 8.61 -13.06
N PRO A 44 -13.43 9.57 -12.58
CA PRO A 44 -13.00 10.96 -12.35
C PRO A 44 -11.75 11.11 -11.49
N TYR A 45 -11.58 10.25 -10.48
CA TYR A 45 -10.38 10.22 -9.65
C TYR A 45 -9.12 9.87 -10.46
N LEU A 46 -9.19 8.88 -11.36
CA LEU A 46 -8.05 8.50 -12.20
C LEU A 46 -7.67 9.62 -13.15
N SER A 47 -8.67 10.25 -13.78
CA SER A 47 -8.46 11.40 -14.66
C SER A 47 -7.84 12.58 -13.90
N ALA A 48 -8.35 12.90 -12.70
CA ALA A 48 -7.82 13.98 -11.86
C ALA A 48 -6.39 13.72 -11.38
N LYS A 49 -5.97 12.45 -11.31
CA LYS A 49 -4.62 12.02 -10.94
C LYS A 49 -3.71 11.77 -12.14
N ASN A 50 -4.19 12.04 -13.37
CA ASN A 50 -3.48 11.81 -14.63
C ASN A 50 -2.91 10.37 -14.75
N ILE A 51 -3.71 9.38 -14.36
CA ILE A 51 -3.37 7.97 -14.44
C ILE A 51 -4.44 7.19 -15.20
N VAL A 52 -4.01 6.14 -15.91
CA VAL A 52 -4.90 5.20 -16.62
C VAL A 52 -5.04 3.91 -15.82
N ASN A 53 -6.17 3.24 -15.98
CA ASN A 53 -6.38 1.95 -15.30
C ASN A 53 -5.96 0.77 -16.20
N ASN A 54 -4.81 0.17 -15.86
CA ASN A 54 -4.36 -1.10 -16.44
C ASN A 54 -4.01 -2.13 -15.35
N TYR A 55 -4.45 -1.90 -14.08
CA TYR A 55 -3.97 -2.65 -12.93
C TYR A 55 -5.06 -3.43 -12.19
N GLY A 56 -6.17 -3.75 -12.89
CA GLY A 56 -7.25 -4.55 -12.33
C GLY A 56 -8.13 -3.79 -11.33
N LEU A 57 -8.15 -2.46 -11.40
CA LEU A 57 -9.08 -1.65 -10.62
C LEU A 57 -10.50 -1.87 -11.13
N LYS A 58 -11.46 -1.92 -10.23
CA LYS A 58 -12.87 -2.14 -10.53
C LYS A 58 -13.71 -0.91 -10.23
N GLU A 59 -14.97 -0.97 -10.60
CA GLU A 59 -15.98 0.04 -10.27
C GLU A 59 -17.22 -0.63 -9.68
N LEU A 60 -17.81 0.01 -8.68
CA LEU A 60 -19.09 -0.35 -8.13
C LEU A 60 -19.88 0.90 -7.71
N ASN A 61 -21.06 1.11 -8.31
CA ASN A 61 -21.95 2.24 -8.00
C ASN A 61 -21.25 3.60 -8.06
N GLY A 62 -20.41 3.83 -9.08
CA GLY A 62 -19.69 5.08 -9.28
C GLY A 62 -18.53 5.33 -8.32
N SER A 63 -18.11 4.33 -7.58
CA SER A 63 -16.88 4.35 -6.77
C SER A 63 -15.82 3.46 -7.42
N LEU A 64 -14.59 3.96 -7.48
CA LEU A 64 -13.42 3.16 -7.84
C LEU A 64 -13.12 2.18 -6.69
N ILE A 65 -12.87 0.93 -7.03
CA ILE A 65 -12.64 -0.16 -6.08
C ILE A 65 -11.20 -0.64 -6.20
N ILE A 66 -10.45 -0.52 -5.10
CA ILE A 66 -9.10 -1.02 -4.97
C ILE A 66 -9.13 -2.27 -4.10
N PRO A 67 -8.74 -3.45 -4.59
CA PRO A 67 -8.66 -4.64 -3.77
C PRO A 67 -7.53 -4.52 -2.73
N VAL A 68 -7.80 -4.98 -1.52
CA VAL A 68 -6.81 -5.08 -0.43
C VAL A 68 -6.55 -6.56 -0.21
N ALA A 69 -5.37 -7.02 -0.61
CA ALA A 69 -5.01 -8.43 -0.59
C ALA A 69 -4.04 -8.74 0.55
N HIS A 70 -4.16 -9.93 1.11
CA HIS A 70 -3.18 -10.45 2.06
C HIS A 70 -1.81 -10.55 1.38
N CYS A 71 -0.82 -9.87 1.96
CA CYS A 71 0.48 -9.65 1.30
C CYS A 71 1.29 -10.93 1.01
N ILE A 72 0.93 -12.06 1.62
CA ILE A 72 1.59 -13.37 1.42
C ILE A 72 0.74 -14.29 0.55
N THR A 73 -0.57 -14.44 0.85
CA THR A 73 -1.43 -15.41 0.17
C THR A 73 -2.11 -14.83 -1.08
N GLY A 74 -2.20 -13.51 -1.20
CA GLY A 74 -2.95 -12.82 -2.25
C GLY A 74 -4.47 -12.87 -2.06
N GLU A 75 -4.96 -13.46 -0.96
CA GLU A 75 -6.40 -13.52 -0.67
C GLU A 75 -6.96 -12.14 -0.38
N LEU A 76 -8.14 -11.87 -0.93
CA LEU A 76 -8.82 -10.59 -0.72
C LEU A 76 -9.33 -10.46 0.72
N ARG A 77 -8.89 -9.40 1.41
CA ARG A 77 -9.20 -9.12 2.82
C ARG A 77 -10.09 -7.90 3.03
N SER A 78 -10.02 -6.93 2.10
CA SER A 78 -10.82 -5.70 2.16
C SER A 78 -10.96 -5.09 0.77
N LEU A 79 -11.76 -4.01 0.67
CA LEU A 79 -11.82 -3.12 -0.49
C LEU A 79 -11.67 -1.68 0.01
N GLN A 80 -10.88 -0.88 -0.71
CA GLN A 80 -10.93 0.56 -0.60
C GLN A 80 -11.86 1.10 -1.68
N TYR A 81 -12.81 1.94 -1.26
CA TYR A 81 -13.69 2.70 -2.13
C TYR A 81 -13.13 4.10 -2.28
N ILE A 82 -13.02 4.60 -3.50
CA ILE A 82 -12.67 5.99 -3.79
C ILE A 82 -13.83 6.60 -4.56
N ASP A 83 -14.46 7.62 -3.99
CA ASP A 83 -15.55 8.32 -4.65
C ASP A 83 -15.05 9.29 -5.75
N LYS A 84 -15.96 9.87 -6.51
CA LYS A 84 -15.64 10.80 -7.61
C LYS A 84 -14.87 12.04 -7.17
N LYS A 85 -14.95 12.42 -5.88
CA LYS A 85 -14.24 13.56 -5.30
C LYS A 85 -12.91 13.18 -4.64
N GLY A 86 -12.55 11.87 -4.66
CA GLY A 86 -11.32 11.36 -4.06
C GLY A 86 -11.46 10.97 -2.59
N GLY A 87 -12.66 11.02 -2.02
CA GLY A 87 -12.94 10.53 -0.66
C GLY A 87 -12.71 9.02 -0.57
N LYS A 88 -11.92 8.58 0.42
CA LYS A 88 -11.49 7.19 0.57
C LYS A 88 -12.12 6.55 1.80
N LYS A 89 -12.63 5.32 1.67
CA LYS A 89 -13.13 4.52 2.79
C LYS A 89 -12.87 3.03 2.56
N PHE A 90 -12.72 2.28 3.64
CA PHE A 90 -12.62 0.82 3.59
C PHE A 90 -13.93 0.15 3.99
N VAL A 91 -14.03 -1.14 3.68
CA VAL A 91 -15.11 -1.96 4.25
C VAL A 91 -14.95 -1.98 5.77
N SER A 92 -16.06 -1.70 6.48
CA SER A 92 -16.05 -1.70 7.95
C SER A 92 -15.68 -3.08 8.51
N ALA A 93 -14.96 -3.11 9.62
CA ALA A 93 -14.47 -4.31 10.30
C ALA A 93 -13.60 -5.27 9.43
N SER A 94 -13.14 -4.84 8.26
CA SER A 94 -12.23 -5.62 7.43
C SER A 94 -10.77 -5.48 7.89
N GLU A 95 -9.91 -6.37 7.41
CA GLU A 95 -8.49 -6.33 7.69
C GLU A 95 -7.74 -5.54 6.59
N VAL A 96 -7.30 -4.33 6.91
CA VAL A 96 -6.52 -3.48 5.99
C VAL A 96 -5.04 -3.47 6.36
N LYS A 97 -4.73 -3.23 7.64
CA LYS A 97 -3.36 -3.11 8.14
C LYS A 97 -2.54 -4.38 7.86
N GLY A 98 -1.34 -4.22 7.29
CA GLY A 98 -0.47 -5.33 6.91
C GLY A 98 -0.85 -6.03 5.59
N ASN A 99 -1.92 -5.57 4.92
CA ASN A 99 -2.34 -6.04 3.60
C ASN A 99 -2.03 -4.99 2.54
N VAL A 100 -2.00 -5.37 1.25
CA VAL A 100 -1.45 -4.55 0.18
C VAL A 100 -2.30 -4.61 -1.09
N PHE A 101 -2.03 -3.67 -2.00
CA PHE A 101 -2.43 -3.78 -3.41
C PHE A 101 -1.16 -3.79 -4.29
N PRO A 102 -0.89 -4.89 -5.02
CA PRO A 102 0.27 -4.99 -5.90
C PRO A 102 0.00 -4.32 -7.24
N ILE A 103 1.03 -3.67 -7.79
CA ILE A 103 1.03 -3.05 -9.12
C ILE A 103 2.22 -3.59 -9.91
N GLY A 104 1.96 -4.13 -11.11
CA GLY A 104 2.98 -4.61 -12.03
C GLY A 104 3.53 -6.01 -11.73
N PHE A 105 2.98 -6.74 -10.74
CA PHE A 105 3.38 -8.12 -10.45
C PHE A 105 2.29 -8.91 -9.72
N ASP A 106 2.42 -10.25 -9.67
CA ASP A 106 1.59 -11.13 -8.84
C ASP A 106 2.29 -11.37 -7.48
N LEU A 107 1.56 -11.21 -6.37
CA LEU A 107 2.08 -11.46 -5.02
C LEU A 107 2.66 -12.86 -4.83
N LYS A 108 2.20 -13.86 -5.60
CA LYS A 108 2.76 -15.21 -5.58
C LYS A 108 4.22 -15.25 -6.05
N GLN A 109 4.65 -14.27 -6.84
CA GLN A 109 5.99 -14.15 -7.39
C GLN A 109 6.90 -13.23 -6.56
N ILE A 110 6.44 -12.75 -5.40
CA ILE A 110 7.18 -11.79 -4.56
C ILE A 110 8.61 -12.26 -4.22
N HIS A 111 8.82 -13.57 -4.12
CA HIS A 111 10.11 -14.18 -3.79
C HIS A 111 11.15 -14.08 -4.92
N THR A 112 10.72 -13.80 -6.15
CA THR A 112 11.61 -13.65 -7.32
C THR A 112 12.06 -12.22 -7.57
N LEU A 113 11.48 -11.27 -6.85
CA LEU A 113 11.72 -9.86 -7.09
C LEU A 113 13.02 -9.38 -6.43
N GLU A 114 13.77 -8.54 -7.13
CA GLU A 114 14.99 -7.90 -6.61
C GLU A 114 14.70 -6.58 -5.89
N LYS A 115 13.68 -5.86 -6.33
CA LYS A 115 13.26 -4.56 -5.79
C LYS A 115 11.74 -4.48 -5.74
N ILE A 116 11.23 -3.82 -4.70
CA ILE A 116 9.80 -3.50 -4.55
C ILE A 116 9.69 -2.08 -4.03
N VAL A 117 8.92 -1.24 -4.71
CA VAL A 117 8.61 0.10 -4.20
C VAL A 117 7.38 0.02 -3.31
N VAL A 118 7.43 0.65 -2.14
CA VAL A 118 6.36 0.67 -1.14
C VAL A 118 5.80 2.09 -1.04
N VAL A 119 4.52 2.26 -1.34
CA VAL A 119 3.84 3.57 -1.39
C VAL A 119 2.55 3.56 -0.57
N GLU A 120 2.05 4.76 -0.21
CA GLU A 120 0.82 4.89 0.56
C GLU A 120 -0.44 4.79 -0.30
N GLY A 121 -0.46 5.42 -1.46
CA GLY A 121 -1.65 5.60 -2.28
C GLY A 121 -1.57 4.93 -3.65
N VAL A 122 -2.74 4.54 -4.21
CA VAL A 122 -2.80 3.90 -5.54
C VAL A 122 -2.33 4.84 -6.65
N ALA A 123 -2.64 6.14 -6.59
CA ALA A 123 -2.20 7.09 -7.61
C ALA A 123 -0.67 7.23 -7.62
N THR A 124 -0.07 7.36 -6.44
CA THR A 124 1.38 7.36 -6.24
C THR A 124 2.00 6.08 -6.82
N GLY A 125 1.42 4.92 -6.48
CA GLY A 125 1.90 3.63 -6.95
C GLY A 125 1.86 3.48 -8.47
N VAL A 126 0.78 3.90 -9.11
CA VAL A 126 0.67 3.87 -10.58
C VAL A 126 1.69 4.81 -11.22
N SER A 127 1.87 6.04 -10.69
CA SER A 127 2.86 6.98 -11.21
C SER A 127 4.29 6.44 -11.12
N VAL A 128 4.65 5.85 -9.99
CA VAL A 128 5.97 5.22 -9.79
C VAL A 128 6.17 4.04 -10.73
N HIS A 129 5.17 3.16 -10.87
CA HIS A 129 5.26 2.02 -11.79
C HIS A 129 5.38 2.46 -13.24
N LEU A 130 4.58 3.43 -13.69
CA LEU A 130 4.68 4.00 -15.04
C LEU A 130 6.06 4.60 -15.34
N ALA A 131 6.65 5.27 -14.34
CA ALA A 131 7.96 5.90 -14.48
C ALA A 131 9.12 4.91 -14.54
N THR A 132 9.06 3.84 -13.73
CA THR A 132 10.23 2.98 -13.44
C THR A 132 10.09 1.55 -13.93
N SER A 133 8.88 1.09 -14.23
CA SER A 133 8.52 -0.32 -14.44
C SER A 133 8.82 -1.24 -13.24
N LEU A 134 9.20 -0.70 -12.09
CA LEU A 134 9.43 -1.48 -10.88
C LEU A 134 8.12 -2.04 -10.31
N PRO A 135 8.15 -3.23 -9.69
CA PRO A 135 7.05 -3.74 -8.88
C PRO A 135 6.73 -2.78 -7.73
N VAL A 136 5.45 -2.47 -7.53
CA VAL A 136 5.00 -1.55 -6.47
C VAL A 136 3.98 -2.24 -5.58
N VAL A 137 4.01 -1.97 -4.29
CA VAL A 137 2.95 -2.31 -3.34
C VAL A 137 2.37 -1.05 -2.70
N VAL A 138 1.06 -0.94 -2.69
CA VAL A 138 0.32 0.10 -1.98
C VAL A 138 -0.03 -0.43 -0.61
N VAL A 139 0.37 0.26 0.46
CA VAL A 139 0.11 -0.11 1.86
C VAL A 139 -1.03 0.69 2.49
N PHE A 140 -1.66 1.60 1.74
CA PHE A 140 -2.83 2.42 2.09
C PHE A 140 -2.62 3.49 3.17
N SER A 141 -1.53 3.45 3.92
CA SER A 141 -1.12 4.48 4.88
C SER A 141 0.32 4.22 5.32
N ALA A 142 1.09 5.26 5.58
CA ALA A 142 2.44 5.14 6.17
C ALA A 142 2.44 4.34 7.47
N THR A 143 1.38 4.48 8.29
CA THR A 143 1.23 3.74 9.55
C THR A 143 1.03 2.24 9.39
N PHE A 144 0.65 1.77 8.21
CA PHE A 144 0.48 0.34 7.90
C PHE A 144 1.74 -0.27 7.25
N GLY A 145 2.65 0.59 6.76
CA GLY A 145 3.81 0.19 5.98
C GLY A 145 4.72 -0.78 6.70
N LEU A 146 5.07 -0.49 7.95
CA LEU A 146 5.97 -1.35 8.73
C LEU A 146 5.45 -2.78 8.87
N GLU A 147 4.16 -2.95 9.17
CA GLU A 147 3.57 -4.29 9.33
C GLU A 147 3.52 -5.03 7.99
N ALA A 148 3.13 -4.35 6.91
CA ALA A 148 3.13 -4.94 5.57
C ALA A 148 4.53 -5.39 5.15
N MET A 149 5.54 -4.55 5.36
CA MET A 149 6.93 -4.86 5.02
C MET A 149 7.49 -6.03 5.85
N ASN A 150 7.21 -6.08 7.15
CA ASN A 150 7.61 -7.20 8.01
C ASN A 150 7.01 -8.52 7.53
N ARG A 151 5.71 -8.55 7.23
CA ARG A 151 5.05 -9.74 6.68
C ARG A 151 5.64 -10.15 5.32
N MET A 152 5.84 -9.20 4.41
CA MET A 152 6.45 -9.49 3.10
C MET A 152 7.89 -9.99 3.22
N ARG A 153 8.65 -9.51 4.21
CA ARG A 153 10.05 -9.92 4.43
C ARG A 153 10.19 -11.41 4.73
N GLU A 154 9.14 -12.07 5.21
CA GLU A 154 9.10 -13.53 5.40
C GLU A 154 9.19 -14.31 4.06
N ARG A 155 8.86 -13.65 2.94
CA ARG A 155 8.76 -14.28 1.61
C ARG A 155 9.72 -13.71 0.58
N THR A 156 10.37 -12.59 0.83
CA THR A 156 11.27 -11.97 -0.15
C THR A 156 12.51 -11.35 0.49
N GLN A 157 13.62 -11.38 -0.27
CA GLN A 157 14.86 -10.66 0.03
C GLN A 157 14.98 -9.38 -0.82
N ALA A 158 13.93 -9.03 -1.57
CA ALA A 158 13.91 -7.81 -2.39
C ALA A 158 14.33 -6.57 -1.60
N LYS A 159 15.03 -5.65 -2.24
CA LYS A 159 15.27 -4.32 -1.67
C LYS A 159 13.96 -3.55 -1.66
N PHE A 160 13.52 -3.11 -0.48
CA PHE A 160 12.39 -2.21 -0.37
C PHE A 160 12.81 -0.75 -0.60
N ILE A 161 12.13 -0.06 -1.50
CA ILE A 161 12.25 1.37 -1.74
C ILE A 161 10.99 2.01 -1.16
N ILE A 162 11.13 2.66 0.01
CA ILE A 162 10.01 3.26 0.73
C ILE A 162 9.78 4.65 0.15
N ALA A 163 8.71 4.80 -0.61
CA ALA A 163 8.35 6.02 -1.33
C ALA A 163 7.06 6.63 -0.74
N PHE A 164 7.12 7.02 0.54
CA PHE A 164 6.01 7.64 1.26
C PHE A 164 5.91 9.13 0.96
N ASP A 165 4.81 9.75 1.40
CA ASP A 165 4.51 11.14 1.13
C ASP A 165 5.48 12.07 1.87
N ASN A 166 5.88 13.17 1.22
CA ASN A 166 6.65 14.25 1.82
C ASN A 166 5.70 15.28 2.43
N ASP A 167 5.13 14.95 3.58
CA ASP A 167 4.14 15.75 4.27
C ASP A 167 4.73 16.97 4.98
N LYS A 168 4.01 18.09 5.00
CA LYS A 168 4.38 19.29 5.77
C LYS A 168 4.50 19.04 7.27
N ASN A 169 3.75 18.06 7.80
CA ASN A 169 3.76 17.68 9.22
C ASN A 169 4.80 16.59 9.56
N GLY A 170 5.52 16.08 8.54
CA GLY A 170 6.59 15.11 8.71
C GLY A 170 6.16 13.68 9.05
N VAL A 171 4.88 13.35 8.98
CA VAL A 171 4.39 12.00 9.35
C VAL A 171 4.88 10.94 8.38
N GLY A 172 4.77 11.17 7.07
CA GLY A 172 5.26 10.24 6.04
C GLY A 172 6.76 9.97 6.19
N GLN A 173 7.55 11.05 6.35
CA GLN A 173 9.01 10.98 6.55
C GLN A 173 9.37 10.16 7.79
N GLN A 174 8.75 10.46 8.94
CA GLN A 174 9.01 9.75 10.20
C GLN A 174 8.69 8.26 10.05
N LYS A 175 7.55 7.91 9.45
CA LYS A 175 7.16 6.51 9.25
C LYS A 175 8.06 5.79 8.26
N ALA A 176 8.54 6.45 7.22
CA ALA A 176 9.52 5.90 6.30
C ALA A 176 10.84 5.57 7.03
N GLU A 177 11.32 6.47 7.89
CA GLU A 177 12.51 6.23 8.71
C GLU A 177 12.33 5.09 9.72
N GLU A 178 11.16 4.98 10.36
CA GLU A 178 10.82 3.86 11.24
C GLU A 178 10.92 2.53 10.48
N CYS A 179 10.38 2.47 9.25
CA CYS A 179 10.45 1.29 8.40
C CYS A 179 11.89 0.91 8.04
N VAL A 180 12.72 1.88 7.62
CA VAL A 180 14.14 1.61 7.28
C VAL A 180 14.93 1.09 8.47
N LYS A 181 14.68 1.62 9.67
CA LYS A 181 15.35 1.16 10.89
C LYS A 181 14.97 -0.26 11.30
N ALA A 182 13.73 -0.65 10.99
CA ALA A 182 13.16 -1.93 11.44
C ALA A 182 13.28 -3.05 10.40
N VAL A 183 13.30 -2.71 9.10
CA VAL A 183 13.30 -3.70 8.01
C VAL A 183 14.60 -3.62 7.24
N HIS A 184 15.41 -4.68 7.30
CA HIS A 184 16.67 -4.74 6.59
C HIS A 184 16.48 -4.67 5.05
N ASN A 185 17.55 -4.30 4.35
CA ASN A 185 17.58 -4.14 2.89
C ASN A 185 16.48 -3.19 2.39
N SER A 186 16.37 -2.02 3.02
CA SER A 186 15.41 -0.98 2.68
C SER A 186 16.06 0.40 2.58
N VAL A 187 15.46 1.30 1.82
CA VAL A 187 15.91 2.68 1.60
C VAL A 187 14.69 3.60 1.48
N VAL A 188 14.82 4.83 1.98
CA VAL A 188 13.78 5.88 1.80
C VAL A 188 14.06 6.68 0.53
N LYS A 189 12.99 6.98 -0.18
CA LYS A 189 12.91 7.92 -1.29
C LYS A 189 11.68 8.81 -1.08
N LEU A 190 11.87 10.08 -0.86
CA LEU A 190 10.79 11.05 -0.74
C LEU A 190 10.79 11.95 -1.97
N PRO A 191 9.61 12.38 -2.44
CA PRO A 191 9.57 13.34 -3.53
C PRO A 191 10.21 14.67 -3.10
N SER A 192 10.91 15.33 -4.02
CA SER A 192 11.57 16.62 -3.78
C SER A 192 10.59 17.78 -3.51
N ILE A 193 9.32 17.56 -3.81
CA ILE A 193 8.23 18.49 -3.54
C ILE A 193 7.47 18.09 -2.27
N ILE A 194 6.69 19.02 -1.70
CA ILE A 194 5.68 18.68 -0.70
C ILE A 194 4.53 17.99 -1.40
N GLY A 195 4.17 16.78 -0.95
CA GLY A 195 3.15 15.93 -1.55
C GLY A 195 3.67 14.52 -1.82
N ASP A 196 3.11 13.85 -2.80
CA ASP A 196 3.46 12.48 -3.19
C ASP A 196 4.10 12.40 -4.60
N PHE A 197 4.56 11.21 -5.01
CA PHE A 197 5.13 11.03 -6.35
C PHE A 197 4.10 11.13 -7.49
N ASN A 198 2.79 11.08 -7.23
CA ASN A 198 1.80 11.45 -8.22
C ASN A 198 1.71 12.96 -8.39
N ASP A 199 1.84 13.73 -7.31
CA ASP A 199 1.91 15.19 -7.39
C ASP A 199 3.17 15.63 -8.17
N LEU A 200 4.31 14.97 -7.94
CA LEU A 200 5.54 15.17 -8.73
C LEU A 200 5.31 14.81 -10.22
N HIS A 201 4.69 13.67 -10.51
CA HIS A 201 4.32 13.28 -11.87
C HIS A 201 3.47 14.35 -12.55
N GLN A 202 2.45 14.87 -11.88
CA GLN A 202 1.55 15.88 -12.47
C GLN A 202 2.24 17.24 -12.71
N GLN A 203 3.21 17.62 -11.84
CA GLN A 203 3.89 18.90 -11.92
C GLN A 203 5.07 18.91 -12.89
N VAL A 204 5.86 17.82 -12.92
CA VAL A 204 7.17 17.79 -13.60
C VAL A 204 7.31 16.62 -14.59
N GLY A 205 6.44 15.62 -14.50
CA GLY A 205 6.44 14.48 -15.41
C GLY A 205 7.07 13.20 -14.86
N LEU A 206 6.88 12.10 -15.60
CA LEU A 206 7.34 10.76 -15.19
C LEU A 206 8.87 10.63 -15.12
N GLU A 207 9.61 11.36 -15.95
CA GLU A 207 11.08 11.30 -15.95
C GLU A 207 11.65 11.75 -14.60
N SER A 208 11.09 12.80 -13.99
CA SER A 208 11.51 13.27 -12.66
C SER A 208 11.20 12.23 -11.59
N VAL A 209 10.02 11.57 -11.65
CA VAL A 209 9.68 10.47 -10.75
C VAL A 209 10.71 9.34 -10.86
N LYS A 210 11.08 8.97 -12.10
CA LYS A 210 12.09 7.93 -12.36
C LYS A 210 13.43 8.29 -11.76
N GLN A 211 13.92 9.50 -12.03
CA GLN A 211 15.21 9.97 -11.52
C GLN A 211 15.26 9.91 -9.99
N GLU A 212 14.22 10.40 -9.30
CA GLU A 212 14.20 10.42 -7.85
C GLU A 212 14.08 9.04 -7.21
N ILE A 213 13.33 8.11 -7.82
CA ILE A 213 13.21 6.73 -7.33
C ILE A 213 14.49 5.92 -7.60
N GLU A 214 15.11 6.07 -8.79
CA GLU A 214 16.25 5.27 -9.23
C GLU A 214 17.62 5.86 -8.82
N ASP A 215 17.70 7.12 -8.46
CA ASP A 215 18.93 7.74 -7.99
C ASP A 215 19.36 7.17 -6.63
N PHE A 216 20.13 6.09 -6.67
CA PHE A 216 20.71 5.48 -5.47
C PHE A 216 21.96 6.23 -4.96
N GLY A 217 22.11 7.52 -5.35
CA GLY A 217 23.24 8.33 -4.94
C GLY A 217 24.55 7.68 -5.35
N LEU A 218 25.04 7.97 -6.53
CA LEU A 218 26.48 7.87 -6.79
C LEU A 218 27.12 8.80 -5.76
N GLY A 219 27.66 8.20 -4.70
CA GLY A 219 28.25 8.94 -3.60
C GLY A 219 29.25 9.96 -4.11
N ILE A 220 28.85 11.21 -4.13
CA ILE A 220 29.82 12.30 -4.16
C ILE A 220 30.48 12.27 -2.79
N LYS A 221 31.59 11.54 -2.68
CA LYS A 221 32.53 11.74 -1.59
C LYS A 221 33.00 13.21 -1.70
N ARG A 222 32.52 14.04 -0.80
CA ARG A 222 33.19 15.29 -0.45
C ARG A 222 34.18 15.05 0.67
#